data_b1e31cfddd2dd0c8f5029f1c91d1432d
#
_entry.id   b1e31cfddd2dd0c8f5029f1c91d1432d
#
_cell.length_a   1.000
_cell.length_b   1.000
_cell.length_c   1.000
_cell.angle_alpha   90.00
_cell.angle_beta   90.00
_cell.angle_gamma   90.00
#
_symmetry.space_group_name_H-M   'P 1'
#
loop_
_entity.id
_entity.type
_entity.pdbx_description
1 polymer ?
#
loop_
_entity_poly.entity_id
_entity_poly.type
_entity_poly.pdbx_seq_one_letter_code
_entity_poly.pdbx_strand_id
1 'polypeptide(L)'
;MIEALNPKPPENYVSVSSTRNNCRISVVTQGRLEGLASVRKSREYPGYERRLDIAAYTFARNFARRFLRRKRRRLSYVLFVRGSKKKAVLGLLDGGMRFS
;
A
#
# COMPACT_ATOMS: atom_id res chain seq x y z
N MET A 1 -2.58 -8.97 30.54
CA MET A 1 -1.24 -8.39 30.61
C MET A 1 -0.35 -8.74 29.43
N ILE A 2 -0.28 -10.00 29.09
CA ILE A 2 0.49 -10.43 27.91
C ILE A 2 -0.07 -9.80 26.63
N GLU A 3 -1.39 -9.66 26.54
CA GLU A 3 -2.04 -9.04 25.39
C GLU A 3 -1.70 -7.54 25.25
N ALA A 4 -1.43 -6.86 26.36
CA ALA A 4 -1.01 -5.46 26.31
C ALA A 4 0.41 -5.31 25.78
N LEU A 5 1.25 -6.32 26.01
CA LEU A 5 2.62 -6.33 25.52
C LEU A 5 2.72 -6.84 24.07
N ASN A 6 1.78 -7.69 23.66
CA ASN A 6 1.73 -8.26 22.32
C ASN A 6 0.34 -8.04 21.72
N PRO A 7 0.02 -6.80 21.33
CA PRO A 7 -1.29 -6.53 20.74
C PRO A 7 -1.48 -7.31 19.45
N LYS A 8 -2.70 -7.76 19.21
CA LYS A 8 -3.05 -8.44 17.97
C LYS A 8 -2.88 -7.47 16.81
N PRO A 9 -2.39 -7.92 15.65
CA PRO A 9 -2.34 -7.07 14.49
C PRO A 9 -3.77 -6.68 14.05
N PRO A 10 -3.95 -5.50 13.47
CA PRO A 10 -5.26 -5.11 12.95
C PRO A 10 -5.71 -6.06 11.85
N GLU A 11 -7.03 -6.28 11.76
CA GLU A 11 -7.60 -7.16 10.75
C GLU A 11 -7.47 -6.59 9.34
N ASN A 12 -7.57 -5.27 9.23
CA ASN A 12 -7.50 -4.58 7.95
C ASN A 12 -6.33 -3.60 7.98
N TYR A 13 -5.32 -3.85 7.17
CA TYR A 13 -4.19 -2.94 7.11
C TYR A 13 -3.56 -2.91 5.74
N VAL A 14 -2.90 -1.81 5.46
CA VAL A 14 -2.10 -1.60 4.27
C VAL A 14 -0.66 -1.38 4.72
N SER A 15 0.25 -2.12 4.14
CA SER A 15 1.67 -1.96 4.40
C SER A 15 2.34 -1.40 3.14
N VAL A 16 3.04 -0.29 3.31
CA VAL A 16 3.83 0.33 2.24
C VAL A 16 5.29 0.25 2.66
N SER A 17 6.06 -0.49 1.89
CA SER A 17 7.48 -0.64 2.14
C SER A 17 8.24 -0.11 0.93
N SER A 18 9.15 0.82 1.14
CA SER A 18 9.94 1.38 0.06
C SER A 18 11.42 1.26 0.37
N THR A 19 12.15 0.90 -0.66
CA THR A 19 13.60 0.91 -0.68
C THR A 19 14.05 1.92 -1.74
N ARG A 20 15.36 2.06 -1.90
CA ARG A 20 15.91 2.99 -2.89
C ARG A 20 15.36 2.76 -4.30
N ASN A 21 15.18 1.49 -4.68
CA ASN A 21 14.85 1.11 -6.05
C ASN A 21 13.46 0.47 -6.19
N ASN A 22 12.67 0.41 -5.12
CA ASN A 22 11.40 -0.30 -5.17
C ASN A 22 10.39 0.29 -4.21
N CYS A 23 9.12 0.11 -4.53
CA CYS A 23 8.01 0.39 -3.64
C CYS A 23 7.06 -0.80 -3.68
N ARG A 24 6.73 -1.32 -2.51
CA ARG A 24 5.88 -2.50 -2.38
C ARG A 24 4.68 -2.17 -1.51
N ILE A 25 3.50 -2.55 -1.99
CA ILE A 25 2.25 -2.32 -1.29
C ILE A 25 1.57 -3.66 -1.07
N SER A 26 1.13 -3.92 0.14
CA SER A 26 0.32 -5.09 0.46
C SER A 26 -0.91 -4.68 1.24
N VAL A 27 -2.04 -5.30 0.94
CA VAL A 27 -3.31 -5.05 1.60
C VAL A 27 -3.80 -6.34 2.22
N VAL A 28 -4.09 -6.29 3.50
CA VAL A 28 -4.66 -7.40 4.25
C VAL A 28 -6.05 -7.00 4.71
N THR A 29 -7.03 -7.83 4.40
CA THR A 29 -8.41 -7.64 4.82
C THR A 29 -8.89 -8.87 5.58
N GLN A 30 -9.38 -8.65 6.80
CA GLN A 30 -9.84 -9.73 7.67
C GLN A 30 -8.77 -10.82 7.85
N GLY A 31 -7.52 -10.40 8.01
CA GLY A 31 -6.39 -11.31 8.22
C GLY A 31 -5.88 -12.02 6.98
N ARG A 32 -6.44 -11.75 5.81
CA ARG A 32 -6.03 -12.38 4.55
C ARG A 32 -5.36 -11.39 3.62
N LEU A 33 -4.26 -11.81 3.01
CA LEU A 33 -3.61 -11.01 1.98
C LEU A 33 -4.49 -10.97 0.73
N GLU A 34 -4.99 -9.80 0.39
CA GLU A 34 -5.89 -9.64 -0.75
C GLU A 34 -5.31 -8.81 -1.88
N GLY A 35 -4.28 -8.02 -1.61
CA GLY A 35 -3.63 -7.23 -2.62
C GLY A 35 -2.14 -7.17 -2.39
N LEU A 36 -1.38 -7.33 -3.46
CA LEU A 36 0.08 -7.23 -3.42
C LEU A 36 0.55 -6.65 -4.74
N ALA A 37 1.34 -5.60 -4.66
CA ALA A 37 1.91 -4.98 -5.84
C ALA A 37 3.30 -4.44 -5.56
N SER A 38 4.12 -4.36 -6.60
CA SER A 38 5.47 -3.85 -6.50
C SER A 38 5.81 -3.11 -7.78
N VAL A 39 6.41 -1.93 -7.64
CA VAL A 39 6.86 -1.15 -8.80
C VAL A 39 7.87 -1.93 -9.61
N ARG A 40 8.77 -2.64 -8.93
CA ARG A 40 9.79 -3.43 -9.60
C ARG A 40 9.24 -4.48 -10.56
N LYS A 41 8.08 -5.05 -10.23
CA LYS A 41 7.43 -6.06 -11.05
C LYS A 41 6.50 -5.47 -12.10
N SER A 42 6.22 -4.17 -12.04
CA SER A 42 5.32 -3.52 -12.97
C SER A 42 6.01 -3.24 -14.30
N ARG A 43 5.34 -3.58 -15.40
CA ARG A 43 5.81 -3.25 -16.74
C ARG A 43 5.59 -1.78 -17.09
N GLU A 44 4.75 -1.09 -16.33
CA GLU A 44 4.43 0.33 -16.54
C GLU A 44 5.58 1.25 -16.13
N TYR A 45 6.49 0.75 -15.28
CA TYR A 45 7.55 1.59 -14.68
C TYR A 45 8.90 0.90 -14.85
N PRO A 46 9.50 0.98 -16.04
CA PRO A 46 10.81 0.36 -16.25
C PRO A 46 11.95 1.18 -15.62
N GLY A 47 12.95 0.47 -15.16
CA GLY A 47 14.26 0.97 -14.80
C GLY A 47 14.30 2.18 -13.89
N TYR A 48 14.78 3.30 -14.42
CA TYR A 48 15.04 4.50 -13.64
C TYR A 48 13.77 5.18 -13.09
N GLU A 49 12.64 4.99 -13.73
CA GLU A 49 11.37 5.60 -13.30
C GLU A 49 10.93 5.08 -11.93
N ARG A 50 11.34 3.88 -11.57
CA ARG A 50 11.02 3.31 -10.26
C ARG A 50 11.60 4.09 -9.10
N ARG A 51 12.65 4.89 -9.37
CA ARG A 51 13.33 5.70 -8.36
C ARG A 51 12.64 7.03 -8.12
N LEU A 52 11.76 7.44 -9.03
CA LEU A 52 11.10 8.74 -8.94
C LEU A 52 9.91 8.67 -8.00
N ASP A 53 9.73 9.74 -7.22
CA ASP A 53 8.59 9.86 -6.33
C ASP A 53 7.26 9.83 -7.08
N ILE A 54 7.24 10.42 -8.28
CA ILE A 54 6.02 10.45 -9.08
C ILE A 54 5.62 9.05 -9.54
N ALA A 55 6.59 8.20 -9.83
CA ALA A 55 6.31 6.81 -10.18
C ALA A 55 5.66 6.08 -9.01
N ALA A 56 6.16 6.29 -7.79
CA ALA A 56 5.57 5.71 -6.60
C ALA A 56 4.14 6.21 -6.37
N TYR A 57 3.90 7.49 -6.56
CA TYR A 57 2.57 8.09 -6.44
C TYR A 57 1.60 7.47 -7.45
N THR A 58 1.95 7.47 -8.72
CA THR A 58 1.09 6.96 -9.79
C THR A 58 0.81 5.48 -9.63
N PHE A 59 1.82 4.72 -9.27
CA PHE A 59 1.71 3.30 -9.00
C PHE A 59 0.72 3.03 -7.86
N ALA A 60 0.86 3.74 -6.75
CA ALA A 60 -0.01 3.57 -5.59
C ALA A 60 -1.45 3.96 -5.91
N ARG A 61 -1.64 5.08 -6.62
CA ARG A 61 -2.98 5.53 -7.04
C ARG A 61 -3.67 4.49 -7.92
N ASN A 62 -2.96 3.98 -8.90
CA ASN A 62 -3.50 2.97 -9.81
C ASN A 62 -3.81 1.67 -9.07
N PHE A 63 -2.93 1.27 -8.16
CA PHE A 63 -3.16 0.10 -7.33
C PHE A 63 -4.43 0.25 -6.49
N ALA A 64 -4.58 1.37 -5.81
CA ALA A 64 -5.76 1.62 -4.97
C ALA A 64 -7.04 1.61 -5.80
N ARG A 65 -7.03 2.24 -6.96
CA ARG A 65 -8.20 2.25 -7.85
C ARG A 65 -8.59 0.86 -8.30
N ARG A 66 -7.62 0.05 -8.72
CA ARG A 66 -7.88 -1.34 -9.14
C ARG A 66 -8.39 -2.19 -7.99
N PHE A 67 -7.78 -2.04 -6.82
CA PHE A 67 -8.17 -2.78 -5.64
C PHE A 67 -9.61 -2.47 -5.25
N LEU A 68 -9.98 -1.19 -5.19
CA LEU A 68 -11.31 -0.77 -4.78
C LEU A 68 -12.39 -1.12 -5.79
N ARG A 69 -12.05 -1.23 -7.08
CA ARG A 69 -13.00 -1.73 -8.09
C ARG A 69 -13.40 -3.17 -7.84
N ARG A 70 -12.47 -3.99 -7.35
CA ARG A 70 -12.74 -5.39 -7.04
C ARG A 70 -13.52 -5.55 -5.76
N LYS A 71 -13.39 -4.58 -4.85
CA LYS A 71 -14.02 -4.62 -3.54
C LYS A 71 -15.21 -3.66 -3.50
N ARG A 72 -16.38 -4.21 -3.29
CA ARG A 72 -17.61 -3.39 -3.18
C ARG A 72 -17.70 -2.68 -1.84
N ARG A 73 -17.00 -3.17 -0.82
CA ARG A 73 -17.00 -2.57 0.50
C ARG A 73 -15.85 -1.59 0.63
N ARG A 74 -16.15 -0.40 1.13
CA ARG A 74 -15.13 0.56 1.50
C ARG A 74 -14.83 0.39 2.98
N LEU A 75 -13.67 -0.14 3.25
CA LEU A 75 -13.19 -0.36 4.60
C LEU A 75 -12.16 0.69 4.95
N SER A 76 -12.04 0.98 6.26
CA SER A 76 -10.90 1.74 6.76
C SER A 76 -9.77 0.81 7.11
N TYR A 77 -8.57 1.19 6.72
CA TYR A 77 -7.37 0.40 6.93
C TYR A 77 -6.41 1.12 7.85
N VAL A 78 -5.67 0.36 8.64
CA VAL A 78 -4.52 0.88 9.38
C VAL A 78 -3.34 0.91 8.41
N LEU A 79 -2.60 2.01 8.42
CA LEU A 79 -1.49 2.20 7.52
C LEU A 79 -0.16 1.98 8.23
N PHE A 80 0.67 1.10 7.68
CA PHE A 80 2.04 0.90 8.11
C PHE A 80 2.97 1.34 6.99
N VAL A 81 3.89 2.25 7.28
CA VAL A 81 4.81 2.78 6.29
C VAL A 81 6.24 2.51 6.73
N ARG A 82 7.02 1.94 5.81
CA ARG A 82 8.44 1.70 5.98
C ARG A 82 9.19 2.32 4.82
N GLY A 83 10.19 3.13 5.11
CA GLY A 83 10.98 3.79 4.08
C GLY A 83 10.56 5.21 3.83
N SER A 84 11.12 5.84 2.81
CA SER A 84 11.04 7.28 2.58
C SER A 84 10.06 7.74 1.50
N LYS A 85 9.39 6.83 0.80
CA LYS A 85 8.54 7.21 -0.33
C LYS A 85 7.12 7.58 0.13
N LYS A 86 7.00 8.76 0.72
CA LYS A 86 5.73 9.28 1.24
C LYS A 86 4.69 9.51 0.15
N LYS A 87 5.11 9.74 -1.07
CA LYS A 87 4.18 9.98 -2.18
C LYS A 87 3.37 8.74 -2.56
N ALA A 88 3.84 7.55 -2.22
CA ALA A 88 3.04 6.33 -2.37
C ALA A 88 1.80 6.39 -1.48
N VAL A 89 1.93 6.89 -0.26
CA VAL A 89 0.79 7.06 0.65
C VAL A 89 -0.23 8.05 0.08
N LEU A 90 0.25 9.17 -0.45
CA LEU A 90 -0.63 10.14 -1.12
C LEU A 90 -1.35 9.52 -2.31
N GLY A 91 -0.66 8.68 -3.07
CA GLY A 91 -1.27 7.96 -4.17
C GLY A 91 -2.40 7.04 -3.71
N LEU A 92 -2.20 6.30 -2.62
CA LEU A 92 -3.25 5.45 -2.08
C LEU A 92 -4.48 6.26 -1.65
N LEU A 93 -4.27 7.41 -1.02
CA LEU A 93 -5.35 8.30 -0.63
C LEU A 93 -6.09 8.85 -1.84
N ASP A 94 -5.35 9.32 -2.84
CA ASP A 94 -5.93 9.86 -4.07
C ASP A 94 -6.63 8.78 -4.89
N GLY A 95 -6.23 7.53 -4.72
CA GLY A 95 -6.90 6.38 -5.34
C GLY A 95 -8.20 5.99 -4.64
N GLY A 96 -8.49 6.57 -3.48
CA GLY A 96 -9.73 6.36 -2.77
C GLY A 96 -9.65 5.52 -1.50
N MET A 97 -8.47 5.05 -1.10
CA MET A 97 -8.33 4.31 0.15
C MET A 97 -8.51 5.22 1.36
N ARG A 98 -9.07 4.67 2.41
CA ARG A 98 -9.29 5.38 3.67
C ARG A 98 -8.48 4.73 4.77
N PHE A 99 -7.82 5.56 5.56
CA PHE A 99 -7.03 5.10 6.69
C PHE A 99 -7.58 5.65 7.99
N SER A 100 -7.55 4.81 8.99
CA SER A 100 -7.97 5.19 10.34
C SER A 100 -6.80 5.56 11.22
#